data_aecd726af86e0544014d361c8cf221c2
#
_entry.id   aecd726af86e0544014d361c8cf221c2
#
_cell.length_a   1.000
_cell.length_b   1.000
_cell.length_c   1.000
_cell.angle_alpha   90.00
_cell.angle_beta   90.00
_cell.angle_gamma   90.00
#
_symmetry.space_group_name_H-M   'P 1'
#
loop_
_entity.id
_entity.type
_entity.pdbx_description
1 polymer ?
#
loop_
_entity_poly.entity_id
_entity_poly.type
_entity_poly.pdbx_seq_one_letter_code
_entity_poly.pdbx_strand_id
1 'polypeptide(L)'
;MKSVSKKWMYFLLAIILAAVGYWIVPSADNPKAPIMAAIVIVMAVCWIFEILPIAVTSLFPMFLFPLFGILDAKDTAVFYGKEIIFLFLGGLMLAQGIQQSNLHQRLALRIVSIIGSKPTHLILGFMITTAFLSMWISNTATVMVMMPIGISIIEELKTGITNDNKKLVSRFAVALMLCIAYAADIGGMATVIGTMPNMIFIEMYQTIFPDKAAIGFTQWMMMGLPIAITFIITGWLLLTKILYRMPKDNLLQSNEVVKSQLHGLGKITRDEALSGLVFFMAAVLWITGSDLRLSETITIHGWRTTFGLEMATDATIAIAAATLLFLIPSKQRQGEMLLKWSHVHSLPWGVLLLFGGGFAIAGGFSSSGLSDVVGSLFAQMTFSSPLVMVVVVCVVLTLLTEVTSNTATTNLV
;
A
#
# COMPACT_ATOMS: atom_id res chain seq x y z
N MET A 1 11.26 31.57 8.03
CA MET A 1 12.74 31.56 8.10
C MET A 1 13.31 30.38 8.92
N LYS A 2 12.84 30.06 10.15
CA LYS A 2 13.39 28.91 10.93
C LYS A 2 13.29 27.53 10.23
N SER A 3 12.27 27.30 9.40
CA SER A 3 12.09 26.03 8.65
C SER A 3 13.11 25.84 7.54
N VAL A 4 13.45 26.89 6.80
CA VAL A 4 14.41 26.85 5.70
C VAL A 4 15.84 26.60 6.22
N SER A 5 16.20 27.24 7.35
CA SER A 5 17.51 27.03 8.00
C SER A 5 17.74 25.58 8.44
N LYS A 6 16.67 24.91 8.97
CA LYS A 6 16.76 23.49 9.33
C LYS A 6 16.97 22.57 8.11
N LYS A 7 16.31 22.85 7.00
CA LYS A 7 16.46 22.06 5.77
C LYS A 7 17.90 22.13 5.23
N TRP A 8 18.50 23.31 5.25
CA TRP A 8 19.91 23.47 4.87
C TRP A 8 20.87 22.73 5.81
N MET A 9 20.58 22.72 7.10
CA MET A 9 21.37 21.96 8.08
C MET A 9 21.30 20.45 7.79
N TYR A 10 20.12 19.91 7.51
CA TYR A 10 19.97 18.48 7.15
C TYR A 10 20.62 18.17 5.80
N PHE A 11 20.60 19.09 4.85
CA PHE A 11 21.28 18.91 3.57
C PHE A 11 22.82 18.87 3.74
N LEU A 12 23.37 19.74 4.57
CA LEU A 12 24.78 19.67 4.93
C LEU A 12 25.12 18.35 5.65
N LEU A 13 24.26 17.90 6.57
CA LEU A 13 24.40 16.58 7.19
C LEU A 13 24.42 15.45 6.15
N ALA A 14 23.54 15.51 5.15
CA ALA A 14 23.51 14.53 4.07
C ALA A 14 24.85 14.48 3.30
N ILE A 15 25.42 15.64 2.99
CA ILE A 15 26.72 15.74 2.29
C ILE A 15 27.84 15.19 3.17
N ILE A 16 27.85 15.52 4.47
CA ILE A 16 28.89 15.03 5.38
C ILE A 16 28.80 13.50 5.51
N LEU A 17 27.60 12.96 5.72
CA LEU A 17 27.39 11.50 5.83
C LEU A 17 27.73 10.80 4.50
N ALA A 18 27.42 11.40 3.35
CA ALA A 18 27.79 10.88 2.04
C ALA A 18 29.32 10.85 1.86
N ALA A 19 30.01 11.91 2.27
CA ALA A 19 31.47 11.94 2.24
C ALA A 19 32.07 10.84 3.17
N VAL A 20 31.52 10.66 4.36
CA VAL A 20 31.93 9.57 5.27
C VAL A 20 31.67 8.21 4.63
N GLY A 21 30.49 7.97 4.06
CA GLY A 21 30.14 6.74 3.37
C GLY A 21 31.08 6.44 2.18
N TYR A 22 31.41 7.49 1.41
CA TYR A 22 32.38 7.36 0.32
C TYR A 22 33.75 6.87 0.79
N TRP A 23 34.24 7.35 1.92
CA TRP A 23 35.54 6.95 2.47
C TRP A 23 35.54 5.59 3.19
N ILE A 24 34.39 5.15 3.73
CA ILE A 24 34.28 3.88 4.45
C ILE A 24 34.15 2.71 3.48
N VAL A 25 33.45 2.89 2.35
CA VAL A 25 33.20 1.81 1.39
C VAL A 25 34.49 1.49 0.63
N PRO A 26 34.94 0.22 0.61
CA PRO A 26 36.14 -0.17 -0.15
C PRO A 26 35.97 0.05 -1.65
N SER A 27 37.00 0.62 -2.30
CA SER A 27 37.01 0.89 -3.74
C SER A 27 37.92 -0.06 -4.54
N ALA A 28 38.58 -1.01 -3.86
CA ALA A 28 39.63 -1.83 -4.48
C ALA A 28 39.13 -2.68 -5.66
N ASP A 29 37.94 -3.30 -5.49
CA ASP A 29 37.37 -4.17 -6.53
C ASP A 29 36.35 -3.46 -7.40
N ASN A 30 35.73 -2.37 -6.90
CA ASN A 30 34.68 -1.65 -7.59
C ASN A 30 34.75 -0.13 -7.28
N PRO A 31 35.37 0.67 -8.16
CA PRO A 31 35.55 2.10 -7.91
C PRO A 31 34.24 2.91 -7.88
N LYS A 32 33.14 2.35 -8.39
CA LYS A 32 31.81 2.98 -8.39
C LYS A 32 31.04 2.74 -7.07
N ALA A 33 31.36 1.71 -6.29
CA ALA A 33 30.65 1.38 -5.06
C ALA A 33 30.66 2.52 -4.02
N PRO A 34 31.78 3.22 -3.73
CA PRO A 34 31.77 4.37 -2.83
C PRO A 34 30.89 5.51 -3.31
N ILE A 35 30.89 5.77 -4.62
CA ILE A 35 30.05 6.82 -5.23
C ILE A 35 28.58 6.48 -5.06
N MET A 36 28.21 5.24 -5.35
CA MET A 36 26.84 4.77 -5.18
C MET A 36 26.40 4.86 -3.72
N ALA A 37 27.24 4.48 -2.78
CA ALA A 37 26.96 4.61 -1.35
C ALA A 37 26.68 6.07 -0.95
N ALA A 38 27.51 7.02 -1.45
CA ALA A 38 27.30 8.44 -1.22
C ALA A 38 25.95 8.92 -1.78
N ILE A 39 25.58 8.52 -3.00
CA ILE A 39 24.30 8.88 -3.62
C ILE A 39 23.13 8.36 -2.77
N VAL A 40 23.18 7.08 -2.36
CA VAL A 40 22.13 6.45 -1.53
C VAL A 40 21.98 7.16 -0.20
N ILE A 41 23.09 7.50 0.47
CA ILE A 41 23.04 8.23 1.75
C ILE A 41 22.40 9.60 1.58
N VAL A 42 22.73 10.34 0.52
CA VAL A 42 22.09 11.65 0.23
C VAL A 42 20.57 11.46 0.04
N MET A 43 20.17 10.48 -0.77
CA MET A 43 18.77 10.22 -1.04
C MET A 43 18.03 9.78 0.23
N ALA A 44 18.62 8.88 1.02
CA ALA A 44 18.05 8.40 2.29
C ALA A 44 17.82 9.56 3.28
N VAL A 45 18.81 10.41 3.46
CA VAL A 45 18.68 11.58 4.35
C VAL A 45 17.62 12.55 3.82
N CYS A 46 17.59 12.78 2.49
CA CYS A 46 16.56 13.62 1.88
C CYS A 46 15.15 13.05 2.06
N TRP A 47 14.96 11.72 1.98
CA TRP A 47 13.67 11.07 2.21
C TRP A 47 13.29 11.07 3.70
N ILE A 48 14.21 10.75 4.61
CA ILE A 48 13.93 10.67 6.05
C ILE A 48 13.56 12.05 6.62
N PHE A 49 14.29 13.09 6.24
CA PHE A 49 14.07 14.44 6.77
C PHE A 49 13.19 15.33 5.89
N GLU A 50 12.64 14.77 4.80
CA GLU A 50 11.80 15.49 3.82
C GLU A 50 12.40 16.85 3.43
N ILE A 51 13.72 16.88 3.16
CA ILE A 51 14.45 18.08 2.79
C ILE A 51 13.86 18.65 1.51
N LEU A 52 13.62 17.76 0.54
CA LEU A 52 12.92 17.99 -0.72
C LEU A 52 11.63 17.15 -0.74
N PRO A 53 10.66 17.51 -1.59
CA PRO A 53 9.54 16.60 -1.84
C PRO A 53 10.05 15.20 -2.25
N ILE A 54 9.45 14.15 -1.71
CA ILE A 54 9.89 12.75 -1.92
C ILE A 54 10.07 12.45 -3.42
N ALA A 55 9.12 12.91 -4.26
CA ALA A 55 9.18 12.77 -5.71
C ALA A 55 10.42 13.41 -6.35
N VAL A 56 10.86 14.56 -5.84
CA VAL A 56 12.04 15.28 -6.37
C VAL A 56 13.32 14.53 -6.01
N THR A 57 13.45 14.05 -4.77
CA THR A 57 14.58 13.22 -4.35
C THR A 57 14.65 11.94 -5.19
N SER A 58 13.49 11.37 -5.50
CA SER A 58 13.39 10.14 -6.31
C SER A 58 13.86 10.31 -7.76
N LEU A 59 14.01 11.54 -8.25
CA LEU A 59 14.58 11.81 -9.56
C LEU A 59 16.11 11.96 -9.54
N PHE A 60 16.76 11.89 -8.38
CA PHE A 60 18.23 12.00 -8.28
C PHE A 60 18.96 10.96 -9.12
N PRO A 61 18.58 9.69 -9.20
CA PRO A 61 19.23 8.72 -10.07
C PRO A 61 19.27 9.16 -11.53
N MET A 62 18.23 9.84 -12.04
CA MET A 62 18.14 10.26 -13.45
C MET A 62 19.29 11.17 -13.90
N PHE A 63 19.88 11.95 -12.99
CA PHE A 63 21.01 12.82 -13.32
C PHE A 63 22.30 12.41 -12.61
N LEU A 64 22.24 11.87 -11.38
CA LEU A 64 23.44 11.47 -10.66
C LEU A 64 24.08 10.21 -11.25
N PHE A 65 23.31 9.23 -11.70
CA PHE A 65 23.86 8.00 -12.23
C PHE A 65 24.65 8.23 -13.54
N PRO A 66 24.10 8.94 -14.55
CA PRO A 66 24.88 9.28 -15.72
C PRO A 66 26.07 10.20 -15.42
N LEU A 67 25.89 11.17 -14.52
CA LEU A 67 26.93 12.13 -14.17
C LEU A 67 28.15 11.45 -13.53
N PHE A 68 27.91 10.45 -12.68
CA PHE A 68 28.97 9.72 -11.99
C PHE A 68 29.29 8.34 -12.62
N GLY A 69 28.72 8.06 -13.77
CA GLY A 69 29.01 6.85 -14.56
C GLY A 69 28.54 5.55 -13.91
N ILE A 70 27.53 5.57 -13.04
CA ILE A 70 26.91 4.37 -12.45
C ILE A 70 26.14 3.61 -13.53
N LEU A 71 25.19 4.27 -14.18
CA LEU A 71 24.39 3.79 -15.32
C LEU A 71 24.21 4.95 -16.30
N ASP A 72 23.96 4.65 -17.56
CA ASP A 72 23.59 5.68 -18.52
C ASP A 72 22.14 6.17 -18.30
N ALA A 73 21.80 7.30 -18.96
CA ALA A 73 20.47 7.91 -18.79
C ALA A 73 19.35 7.03 -19.32
N LYS A 74 19.60 6.24 -20.37
CA LYS A 74 18.61 5.35 -20.99
C LYS A 74 18.29 4.19 -20.04
N ASP A 75 19.32 3.52 -19.53
CA ASP A 75 19.16 2.40 -18.61
C ASP A 75 18.54 2.85 -17.29
N THR A 76 18.92 4.04 -16.80
CA THR A 76 18.30 4.62 -15.61
C THR A 76 16.80 4.90 -15.83
N ALA A 77 16.40 5.39 -17.00
CA ALA A 77 15.01 5.68 -17.31
C ALA A 77 14.11 4.44 -17.33
N VAL A 78 14.66 3.27 -17.66
CA VAL A 78 13.90 1.99 -17.67
C VAL A 78 13.30 1.68 -16.30
N PHE A 79 13.97 2.04 -15.20
CA PHE A 79 13.46 1.80 -13.87
C PHE A 79 12.19 2.58 -13.55
N TYR A 80 11.97 3.74 -14.16
CA TYR A 80 10.76 4.56 -14.01
C TYR A 80 9.62 4.10 -14.91
N GLY A 81 9.88 3.19 -15.85
CA GLY A 81 8.91 2.57 -16.75
C GLY A 81 8.63 1.09 -16.43
N LYS A 82 8.96 0.60 -15.23
CA LYS A 82 8.69 -0.78 -14.82
C LYS A 82 7.20 -1.09 -14.82
N GLU A 83 6.84 -2.31 -15.21
CA GLU A 83 5.46 -2.77 -15.35
C GLU A 83 4.63 -2.59 -14.07
N ILE A 84 5.23 -2.87 -12.93
CA ILE A 84 4.56 -2.76 -11.62
C ILE A 84 4.06 -1.33 -11.33
N ILE A 85 4.73 -0.30 -11.88
CA ILE A 85 4.30 1.10 -11.77
C ILE A 85 2.98 1.31 -12.52
N PHE A 86 2.82 0.69 -13.68
CA PHE A 86 1.59 0.78 -14.47
C PHE A 86 0.45 -0.06 -13.86
N LEU A 87 0.78 -1.20 -13.23
CA LEU A 87 -0.21 -1.93 -12.43
C LEU A 87 -0.78 -1.04 -11.32
N PHE A 88 0.10 -0.35 -10.60
CA PHE A 88 -0.33 0.56 -9.53
C PHE A 88 -1.13 1.74 -10.07
N LEU A 89 -0.66 2.39 -11.14
CA LEU A 89 -1.37 3.51 -11.77
C LEU A 89 -2.79 3.10 -12.20
N GLY A 90 -2.93 1.96 -12.90
CA GLY A 90 -4.21 1.42 -13.32
C GLY A 90 -5.10 1.06 -12.13
N GLY A 91 -4.54 0.45 -11.08
CA GLY A 91 -5.23 0.16 -9.82
C GLY A 91 -5.74 1.42 -9.12
N LEU A 92 -4.93 2.49 -9.05
CA LEU A 92 -5.35 3.79 -8.51
C LEU A 92 -6.47 4.43 -9.35
N MET A 93 -6.40 4.35 -10.67
CA MET A 93 -7.47 4.85 -11.56
C MET A 93 -8.78 4.08 -11.35
N LEU A 94 -8.71 2.75 -11.21
CA LEU A 94 -9.88 1.92 -10.91
C LEU A 94 -10.48 2.28 -9.55
N ALA A 95 -9.65 2.42 -8.52
CA ALA A 95 -10.06 2.87 -7.20
C ALA A 95 -10.73 4.24 -7.25
N GLN A 96 -10.19 5.17 -8.04
CA GLN A 96 -10.78 6.48 -8.26
C GLN A 96 -12.16 6.37 -8.92
N GLY A 97 -12.37 5.46 -9.87
CA GLY A 97 -13.67 5.20 -10.49
C GLY A 97 -14.71 4.71 -9.48
N ILE A 98 -14.33 3.82 -8.57
CA ILE A 98 -15.18 3.38 -7.46
C ILE A 98 -15.52 4.55 -6.52
N GLN A 99 -14.54 5.42 -6.23
CA GLN A 99 -14.74 6.59 -5.37
C GLN A 99 -15.69 7.60 -6.03
N GLN A 100 -15.52 7.92 -7.31
CA GLN A 100 -16.34 8.87 -8.04
C GLN A 100 -17.80 8.41 -8.22
N SER A 101 -18.04 7.11 -8.23
CA SER A 101 -19.39 6.52 -8.28
C SER A 101 -20.05 6.40 -6.90
N ASN A 102 -19.35 6.65 -5.79
CA ASN A 102 -19.78 6.42 -4.40
C ASN A 102 -20.05 4.93 -4.04
N LEU A 103 -19.67 3.99 -4.90
CA LEU A 103 -19.85 2.55 -4.64
C LEU A 103 -19.16 2.11 -3.35
N HIS A 104 -17.98 2.62 -3.04
CA HIS A 104 -17.23 2.31 -1.82
C HIS A 104 -18.01 2.65 -0.54
N GLN A 105 -18.76 3.77 -0.52
CA GLN A 105 -19.59 4.15 0.64
C GLN A 105 -20.77 3.18 0.80
N ARG A 106 -21.42 2.81 -0.31
CA ARG A 106 -22.52 1.84 -0.28
C ARG A 106 -22.05 0.48 0.20
N LEU A 107 -20.89 -0.01 -0.28
CA LEU A 107 -20.29 -1.27 0.17
C LEU A 107 -19.99 -1.23 1.66
N ALA A 108 -19.37 -0.12 2.12
CA ALA A 108 -19.06 0.08 3.53
C ALA A 108 -20.31 -0.03 4.42
N LEU A 109 -21.33 0.78 4.13
CA LEU A 109 -22.57 0.81 4.90
C LEU A 109 -23.31 -0.54 4.86
N ARG A 110 -23.29 -1.21 3.70
CA ARG A 110 -23.98 -2.50 3.55
C ARG A 110 -23.31 -3.60 4.36
N ILE A 111 -21.98 -3.70 4.35
CA ILE A 111 -21.26 -4.70 5.14
C ILE A 111 -21.44 -4.43 6.63
N VAL A 112 -21.28 -3.18 7.08
CA VAL A 112 -21.47 -2.81 8.49
C VAL A 112 -22.91 -3.11 8.96
N SER A 113 -23.92 -2.87 8.10
CA SER A 113 -25.33 -3.10 8.44
C SER A 113 -25.70 -4.57 8.70
N ILE A 114 -24.94 -5.51 8.17
CA ILE A 114 -25.21 -6.96 8.27
C ILE A 114 -24.66 -7.54 9.58
N ILE A 115 -23.60 -6.95 10.15
CA ILE A 115 -22.81 -7.59 11.22
C ILE A 115 -23.42 -7.46 12.62
N GLY A 116 -24.42 -6.60 12.82
CA GLY A 116 -25.21 -6.51 14.03
C GLY A 116 -24.79 -5.45 15.04
N SER A 117 -25.57 -5.28 16.12
CA SER A 117 -25.53 -4.12 17.03
C SER A 117 -24.69 -4.32 18.31
N LYS A 118 -24.14 -5.50 18.56
CA LYS A 118 -23.26 -5.71 19.71
C LYS A 118 -21.93 -4.98 19.50
N PRO A 119 -21.39 -4.29 20.53
CA PRO A 119 -20.15 -3.51 20.38
C PRO A 119 -18.98 -4.29 19.77
N THR A 120 -18.79 -5.53 20.22
CA THR A 120 -17.74 -6.42 19.71
C THR A 120 -17.94 -6.80 18.25
N HIS A 121 -19.19 -7.07 17.84
CA HIS A 121 -19.53 -7.40 16.45
C HIS A 121 -19.40 -6.16 15.55
N LEU A 122 -19.81 -4.99 16.05
CA LEU A 122 -19.69 -3.75 15.31
C LEU A 122 -18.22 -3.42 15.02
N ILE A 123 -17.33 -3.55 16.03
CA ILE A 123 -15.88 -3.40 15.83
C ILE A 123 -15.38 -4.39 14.77
N LEU A 124 -15.78 -5.67 14.85
CA LEU A 124 -15.41 -6.66 13.83
C LEU A 124 -15.91 -6.27 12.44
N GLY A 125 -17.16 -5.78 12.37
CA GLY A 125 -17.76 -5.30 11.13
C GLY A 125 -16.99 -4.17 10.50
N PHE A 126 -16.60 -3.19 11.30
CA PHE A 126 -15.74 -2.11 10.83
C PHE A 126 -14.37 -2.62 10.39
N MET A 127 -13.75 -3.55 11.12
CA MET A 127 -12.47 -4.12 10.74
C MET A 127 -12.56 -4.88 9.40
N ILE A 128 -13.55 -5.76 9.23
CA ILE A 128 -13.75 -6.52 8.00
C ILE A 128 -14.03 -5.57 6.83
N THR A 129 -14.92 -4.60 7.03
CA THR A 129 -15.27 -3.63 5.98
C THR A 129 -14.08 -2.78 5.56
N THR A 130 -13.35 -2.26 6.54
CA THR A 130 -12.17 -1.43 6.31
C THR A 130 -11.09 -2.24 5.62
N ALA A 131 -10.79 -3.45 6.10
CA ALA A 131 -9.81 -4.31 5.46
C ALA A 131 -10.21 -4.66 4.03
N PHE A 132 -11.47 -5.04 3.80
CA PHE A 132 -11.96 -5.37 2.46
C PHE A 132 -11.84 -4.19 1.48
N LEU A 133 -12.18 -2.97 1.90
CA LEU A 133 -12.02 -1.78 1.05
C LEU A 133 -10.54 -1.47 0.82
N SER A 134 -9.71 -1.59 1.85
CA SER A 134 -8.29 -1.28 1.78
C SER A 134 -7.47 -2.27 0.95
N MET A 135 -8.01 -3.45 0.66
CA MET A 135 -7.42 -4.35 -0.35
C MET A 135 -7.35 -3.73 -1.74
N TRP A 136 -8.24 -2.77 -2.04
CA TRP A 136 -8.47 -2.26 -3.39
C TRP A 136 -8.30 -0.75 -3.52
N ILE A 137 -8.43 -0.03 -2.43
CA ILE A 137 -8.35 1.43 -2.34
C ILE A 137 -7.26 1.75 -1.32
N SER A 138 -6.54 2.86 -1.47
CA SER A 138 -5.48 3.21 -0.51
C SER A 138 -5.99 3.27 0.93
N ASN A 139 -5.14 2.88 1.89
CA ASN A 139 -5.46 2.88 3.33
C ASN A 139 -6.05 4.23 3.77
N THR A 140 -5.42 5.34 3.37
CA THR A 140 -5.88 6.69 3.69
C THR A 140 -7.29 6.98 3.16
N ALA A 141 -7.57 6.64 1.90
CA ALA A 141 -8.89 6.85 1.32
C ALA A 141 -9.95 5.98 2.00
N THR A 142 -9.61 4.75 2.37
CA THR A 142 -10.49 3.84 3.12
C THR A 142 -10.82 4.41 4.50
N VAL A 143 -9.81 4.89 5.24
CA VAL A 143 -9.99 5.52 6.55
C VAL A 143 -10.87 6.77 6.44
N MET A 144 -10.66 7.61 5.42
CA MET A 144 -11.48 8.82 5.18
C MET A 144 -12.96 8.50 4.97
N VAL A 145 -13.32 7.33 4.45
CA VAL A 145 -14.70 6.88 4.29
C VAL A 145 -15.25 6.25 5.56
N MET A 146 -14.46 5.43 6.23
CA MET A 146 -14.92 4.69 7.40
C MET A 146 -14.98 5.53 8.67
N MET A 147 -14.10 6.52 8.82
CA MET A 147 -14.04 7.38 10.01
C MET A 147 -15.32 8.19 10.23
N PRO A 148 -15.92 8.89 9.24
CA PRO A 148 -17.19 9.61 9.43
C PRO A 148 -18.34 8.69 9.84
N ILE A 149 -18.41 7.48 9.31
CA ILE A 149 -19.41 6.47 9.68
C ILE A 149 -19.23 6.08 11.15
N GLY A 150 -17.98 5.81 11.56
CA GLY A 150 -17.64 5.50 12.94
C GLY A 150 -17.94 6.64 13.90
N ILE A 151 -17.63 7.88 13.52
CA ILE A 151 -17.93 9.09 14.32
C ILE A 151 -19.43 9.25 14.52
N SER A 152 -20.24 9.10 13.45
CA SER A 152 -21.70 9.18 13.54
C SER A 152 -22.29 8.19 14.56
N ILE A 153 -21.76 6.96 14.60
CA ILE A 153 -22.17 5.94 15.59
C ILE A 153 -21.75 6.35 17.01
N ILE A 154 -20.53 6.88 17.17
CA ILE A 154 -20.05 7.34 18.49
C ILE A 154 -20.90 8.52 18.99
N GLU A 155 -21.29 9.43 18.12
CA GLU A 155 -22.14 10.58 18.47
C GLU A 155 -23.55 10.13 18.90
N GLU A 156 -24.17 9.20 18.18
CA GLU A 156 -25.45 8.62 18.57
C GLU A 156 -25.36 7.98 19.95
N LEU A 157 -24.31 7.20 20.20
CA LEU A 157 -24.08 6.62 21.52
C LEU A 157 -23.95 7.66 22.62
N LYS A 158 -23.33 8.80 22.33
CA LYS A 158 -23.19 9.90 23.30
C LYS A 158 -24.52 10.56 23.64
N THR A 159 -25.47 10.62 22.73
CA THR A 159 -26.78 11.25 22.98
C THR A 159 -27.68 10.43 23.94
N GLY A 160 -27.47 9.11 24.02
CA GLY A 160 -28.19 8.18 24.92
C GLY A 160 -27.51 7.89 26.26
N ILE A 161 -26.45 8.64 26.64
CA ILE A 161 -25.62 8.31 27.80
C ILE A 161 -26.23 8.76 29.13
N THR A 162 -26.37 7.80 30.08
CA THR A 162 -26.36 8.04 31.51
C THR A 162 -24.92 8.13 32.04
N ASN A 163 -24.72 8.80 33.21
CA ASN A 163 -23.35 9.01 33.75
C ASN A 163 -22.54 7.72 33.94
N ASP A 164 -23.20 6.58 34.15
CA ASP A 164 -22.56 5.27 34.37
C ASP A 164 -21.92 4.71 33.10
N ASN A 165 -22.38 5.08 31.92
CA ASN A 165 -21.93 4.54 30.64
C ASN A 165 -20.87 5.38 29.93
N LYS A 166 -20.49 6.56 30.45
CA LYS A 166 -19.50 7.46 29.80
C LYS A 166 -18.16 6.80 29.53
N LYS A 167 -17.62 6.06 30.51
CA LYS A 167 -16.32 5.38 30.37
C LYS A 167 -16.39 4.28 29.30
N LEU A 168 -17.53 3.62 29.19
CA LEU A 168 -17.74 2.53 28.25
C LEU A 168 -17.79 3.05 26.81
N VAL A 169 -18.53 4.12 26.56
CA VAL A 169 -18.60 4.78 25.24
C VAL A 169 -17.25 5.36 24.83
N SER A 170 -16.49 5.92 25.77
CA SER A 170 -15.12 6.39 25.47
C SER A 170 -14.20 5.25 25.07
N ARG A 171 -14.24 4.09 25.75
CA ARG A 171 -13.47 2.88 25.39
C ARG A 171 -13.87 2.35 24.01
N PHE A 172 -15.19 2.31 23.75
CA PHE A 172 -15.70 1.88 22.45
C PHE A 172 -15.21 2.82 21.32
N ALA A 173 -15.29 4.14 21.54
CA ALA A 173 -14.85 5.12 20.57
C ALA A 173 -13.36 4.96 20.23
N VAL A 174 -12.50 4.81 21.24
CA VAL A 174 -11.06 4.59 21.02
C VAL A 174 -10.83 3.26 20.27
N ALA A 175 -11.46 2.17 20.70
CA ALA A 175 -11.33 0.87 20.05
C ALA A 175 -11.81 0.92 18.60
N LEU A 176 -12.92 1.61 18.32
CA LEU A 176 -13.48 1.75 16.96
C LEU A 176 -12.52 2.54 16.05
N MET A 177 -11.96 3.65 16.53
CA MET A 177 -11.01 4.44 15.74
C MET A 177 -9.72 3.67 15.47
N LEU A 178 -9.17 3.00 16.48
CA LEU A 178 -7.99 2.15 16.31
C LEU A 178 -8.25 0.98 15.36
N CYS A 179 -9.41 0.34 15.44
CA CYS A 179 -9.74 -0.77 14.56
C CYS A 179 -9.85 -0.34 13.09
N ILE A 180 -10.37 0.86 12.80
CA ILE A 180 -10.40 1.42 11.44
C ILE A 180 -8.97 1.62 10.93
N ALA A 181 -8.09 2.23 11.73
CA ALA A 181 -6.71 2.48 11.34
C ALA A 181 -5.95 1.18 11.06
N TYR A 182 -5.90 0.27 12.03
CA TYR A 182 -5.18 -1.00 11.87
C TYR A 182 -5.78 -1.90 10.78
N ALA A 183 -7.11 -1.94 10.66
CA ALA A 183 -7.75 -2.75 9.63
C ALA A 183 -7.47 -2.22 8.20
N ALA A 184 -7.26 -0.91 8.03
CA ALA A 184 -6.84 -0.35 6.76
C ALA A 184 -5.45 -0.85 6.37
N ASP A 185 -4.49 -0.82 7.29
CA ASP A 185 -3.13 -1.30 7.04
C ASP A 185 -3.09 -2.82 6.82
N ILE A 186 -3.80 -3.58 7.66
CA ILE A 186 -3.90 -5.03 7.53
C ILE A 186 -4.55 -5.42 6.19
N GLY A 187 -5.63 -4.75 5.80
CA GLY A 187 -6.31 -5.01 4.52
C GLY A 187 -5.41 -4.75 3.33
N GLY A 188 -4.63 -3.66 3.37
CA GLY A 188 -3.67 -3.31 2.33
C GLY A 188 -2.64 -4.41 2.03
N MET A 189 -2.28 -5.24 3.01
CA MET A 189 -1.34 -6.36 2.81
C MET A 189 -1.93 -7.50 1.96
N ALA A 190 -3.25 -7.62 1.87
CA ALA A 190 -3.90 -8.79 1.28
C ALA A 190 -3.82 -8.86 -0.24
N THR A 191 -3.63 -7.74 -0.95
CA THR A 191 -3.49 -7.71 -2.43
C THR A 191 -2.25 -6.93 -2.86
N VAL A 192 -1.81 -7.16 -4.09
CA VAL A 192 -0.65 -6.45 -4.66
C VAL A 192 -0.84 -4.94 -4.64
N ILE A 193 -2.03 -4.46 -5.02
CA ILE A 193 -2.34 -3.03 -5.17
C ILE A 193 -2.84 -2.35 -3.89
N GLY A 194 -3.07 -3.11 -2.81
CA GLY A 194 -3.63 -2.59 -1.57
C GLY A 194 -2.70 -1.62 -0.85
N THR A 195 -1.40 -1.89 -0.86
CA THR A 195 -0.39 -0.98 -0.30
C THR A 195 0.92 -1.03 -1.09
N MET A 196 1.61 0.09 -1.12
CA MET A 196 2.82 0.29 -1.91
C MET A 196 3.98 -0.67 -1.58
N PRO A 197 4.29 -0.98 -0.31
CA PRO A 197 5.34 -1.93 0.04
C PRO A 197 5.22 -3.30 -0.64
N ASN A 198 4.00 -3.78 -0.89
CA ASN A 198 3.78 -5.07 -1.56
C ASN A 198 4.40 -5.08 -2.96
N MET A 199 4.21 -4.01 -3.72
CA MET A 199 4.72 -3.90 -5.08
C MET A 199 6.23 -3.72 -5.12
N ILE A 200 6.78 -2.96 -4.17
CA ILE A 200 8.24 -2.81 -4.02
C ILE A 200 8.85 -4.18 -3.76
N PHE A 201 8.27 -4.95 -2.83
CA PHE A 201 8.75 -6.29 -2.53
C PHE A 201 8.73 -7.21 -3.76
N ILE A 202 7.64 -7.21 -4.53
CA ILE A 202 7.49 -8.06 -5.73
C ILE A 202 8.57 -7.71 -6.75
N GLU A 203 8.79 -6.43 -7.02
CA GLU A 203 9.79 -5.99 -8.00
C GLU A 203 11.21 -6.26 -7.50
N MET A 204 11.50 -6.04 -6.21
CA MET A 204 12.79 -6.37 -5.61
C MET A 204 13.06 -7.86 -5.65
N TYR A 205 12.04 -8.69 -5.31
CA TYR A 205 12.15 -10.13 -5.40
C TYR A 205 12.53 -10.57 -6.82
N GLN A 206 11.86 -10.04 -7.85
CA GLN A 206 12.15 -10.39 -9.23
C GLN A 206 13.54 -9.89 -9.68
N THR A 207 13.97 -8.75 -9.17
CA THR A 207 15.30 -8.18 -9.48
C THR A 207 16.42 -9.00 -8.84
N ILE A 208 16.23 -9.45 -7.59
CA ILE A 208 17.23 -10.23 -6.85
C ILE A 208 17.24 -11.71 -7.29
N PHE A 209 16.08 -12.26 -7.65
CA PHE A 209 15.91 -13.65 -8.04
C PHE A 209 15.30 -13.78 -9.46
N PRO A 210 16.00 -13.33 -10.51
CA PRO A 210 15.46 -13.30 -11.88
C PRO A 210 15.08 -14.70 -12.43
N ASP A 211 15.73 -15.76 -11.94
CA ASP A 211 15.47 -17.15 -12.34
C ASP A 211 14.27 -17.78 -11.61
N LYS A 212 13.71 -17.11 -10.62
CA LYS A 212 12.52 -17.58 -9.91
C LYS A 212 11.23 -17.12 -10.59
N ALA A 213 10.17 -17.90 -10.39
CA ALA A 213 8.87 -17.52 -10.90
C ALA A 213 8.42 -16.18 -10.32
N ALA A 214 7.92 -15.29 -11.17
CA ALA A 214 7.38 -14.02 -10.77
C ALA A 214 6.20 -14.19 -9.80
N ILE A 215 6.11 -13.33 -8.79
CA ILE A 215 4.98 -13.30 -7.87
C ILE A 215 3.88 -12.45 -8.52
N GLY A 216 2.88 -13.12 -9.10
CA GLY A 216 1.70 -12.46 -9.65
C GLY A 216 0.65 -12.14 -8.58
N PHE A 217 -0.46 -11.56 -9.03
CA PHE A 217 -1.55 -11.13 -8.16
C PHE A 217 -2.12 -12.29 -7.32
N THR A 218 -2.36 -13.44 -7.92
CA THR A 218 -2.91 -14.63 -7.25
C THR A 218 -1.95 -15.18 -6.21
N GLN A 219 -0.66 -15.33 -6.55
CA GLN A 219 0.36 -15.84 -5.64
C GLN A 219 0.51 -14.93 -4.42
N TRP A 220 0.47 -13.61 -4.64
CA TRP A 220 0.48 -12.65 -3.53
C TRP A 220 -0.74 -12.83 -2.63
N MET A 221 -1.95 -12.89 -3.20
CA MET A 221 -3.18 -13.06 -2.41
C MET A 221 -3.18 -14.36 -1.60
N MET A 222 -2.63 -15.45 -2.14
CA MET A 222 -2.55 -16.73 -1.42
C MET A 222 -1.70 -16.63 -0.15
N MET A 223 -0.73 -15.73 -0.11
CA MET A 223 0.09 -15.46 1.09
C MET A 223 -0.51 -14.33 1.93
N GLY A 224 -0.86 -13.22 1.32
CA GLY A 224 -1.27 -12.00 2.01
C GLY A 224 -2.64 -12.10 2.67
N LEU A 225 -3.62 -12.76 2.01
CA LEU A 225 -4.97 -12.86 2.54
C LEU A 225 -5.07 -13.70 3.84
N PRO A 226 -4.45 -14.88 3.97
CA PRO A 226 -4.42 -15.62 5.24
C PRO A 226 -3.75 -14.84 6.37
N ILE A 227 -2.66 -14.12 6.07
CA ILE A 227 -1.97 -13.26 7.03
C ILE A 227 -2.90 -12.13 7.48
N ALA A 228 -3.55 -11.44 6.55
CA ALA A 228 -4.48 -10.36 6.85
C ALA A 228 -5.67 -10.85 7.69
N ILE A 229 -6.26 -12.00 7.36
CA ILE A 229 -7.34 -12.61 8.15
C ILE A 229 -6.87 -12.91 9.57
N THR A 230 -5.68 -13.48 9.73
CA THR A 230 -5.10 -13.78 11.04
C THR A 230 -4.92 -12.51 11.86
N PHE A 231 -4.39 -11.44 11.26
CA PHE A 231 -4.20 -10.15 11.94
C PHE A 231 -5.52 -9.45 12.26
N ILE A 232 -6.54 -9.55 11.41
CA ILE A 232 -7.88 -9.03 11.72
C ILE A 232 -8.47 -9.74 12.94
N ILE A 233 -8.40 -11.08 12.99
CA ILE A 233 -8.93 -11.85 14.11
C ILE A 233 -8.16 -11.55 15.40
N THR A 234 -6.83 -11.59 15.35
CA THR A 234 -5.99 -11.34 16.53
C THR A 234 -6.10 -9.89 17.00
N GLY A 235 -6.12 -8.91 16.09
CA GLY A 235 -6.33 -7.50 16.42
C GLY A 235 -7.70 -7.24 17.02
N TRP A 236 -8.76 -7.85 16.47
CA TRP A 236 -10.10 -7.79 17.04
C TRP A 236 -10.17 -8.37 18.46
N LEU A 237 -9.58 -9.54 18.69
CA LEU A 237 -9.51 -10.16 20.03
C LEU A 237 -8.72 -9.28 20.99
N LEU A 238 -7.56 -8.77 20.56
CA LEU A 238 -6.72 -7.87 21.37
C LEU A 238 -7.50 -6.61 21.79
N LEU A 239 -8.11 -5.92 20.83
CA LEU A 239 -8.82 -4.66 21.07
C LEU A 239 -10.07 -4.88 21.93
N THR A 240 -10.85 -5.94 21.67
CA THR A 240 -12.18 -6.10 22.31
C THR A 240 -12.15 -6.91 23.58
N LYS A 241 -11.20 -7.84 23.77
CA LYS A 241 -11.14 -8.74 24.93
C LYS A 241 -10.05 -8.38 25.94
N ILE A 242 -8.92 -7.82 25.46
CA ILE A 242 -7.74 -7.55 26.30
C ILE A 242 -7.69 -6.08 26.68
N LEU A 243 -7.57 -5.19 25.69
CA LEU A 243 -7.29 -3.76 25.93
C LEU A 243 -8.53 -3.00 26.39
N TYR A 244 -9.65 -3.12 25.67
CA TYR A 244 -10.84 -2.28 25.93
C TYR A 244 -12.03 -3.03 26.53
N ARG A 245 -11.96 -4.35 26.71
CA ARG A 245 -12.97 -5.23 27.36
C ARG A 245 -14.40 -4.76 27.14
N MET A 246 -14.93 -5.03 25.93
CA MET A 246 -16.28 -4.61 25.57
C MET A 246 -17.34 -5.42 26.31
N PRO A 247 -18.46 -4.79 26.74
CA PRO A 247 -19.57 -5.48 27.35
C PRO A 247 -20.25 -6.43 26.35
N LYS A 248 -20.93 -7.42 26.90
CA LYS A 248 -21.72 -8.39 26.12
C LYS A 248 -23.11 -7.85 25.74
N ASP A 249 -23.58 -6.84 26.46
CA ASP A 249 -24.92 -6.30 26.30
C ASP A 249 -25.01 -5.35 25.11
N ASN A 250 -26.20 -5.28 24.51
CA ASN A 250 -26.45 -4.36 23.39
C ASN A 250 -26.43 -2.92 23.91
N LEU A 251 -25.38 -2.18 23.64
CA LEU A 251 -25.29 -0.75 23.95
C LEU A 251 -26.06 0.10 22.95
N LEU A 252 -26.46 -0.48 21.84
CA LEU A 252 -26.93 0.22 20.67
C LEU A 252 -28.30 -0.30 20.22
N GLN A 253 -29.23 0.63 20.08
CA GLN A 253 -30.30 0.52 19.09
C GLN A 253 -29.77 0.83 17.66
N SER A 254 -28.48 0.90 17.48
CA SER A 254 -27.68 1.63 16.50
C SER A 254 -27.60 1.05 15.08
N ASN A 255 -28.28 -0.03 14.77
CA ASN A 255 -28.46 -0.40 13.36
C ASN A 255 -29.26 0.66 12.56
N GLU A 256 -29.94 1.57 13.26
CA GLU A 256 -30.77 2.60 12.62
C GLU A 256 -29.94 3.67 11.92
N VAL A 257 -28.82 4.14 12.50
CA VAL A 257 -27.98 5.16 11.86
C VAL A 257 -27.37 4.63 10.56
N VAL A 258 -26.76 3.45 10.62
CA VAL A 258 -26.17 2.84 9.42
C VAL A 258 -27.24 2.55 8.37
N LYS A 259 -28.42 2.05 8.78
CA LYS A 259 -29.54 1.82 7.89
C LYS A 259 -30.07 3.12 7.31
N SER A 260 -30.22 4.19 8.12
CA SER A 260 -30.68 5.49 7.61
C SER A 260 -29.71 6.11 6.60
N GLN A 261 -28.40 6.01 6.88
CA GLN A 261 -27.38 6.45 5.91
C GLN A 261 -27.43 5.61 4.63
N LEU A 262 -27.59 4.27 4.74
CA LEU A 262 -27.76 3.40 3.57
C LEU A 262 -29.03 3.73 2.78
N HIS A 263 -30.15 3.98 3.46
CA HIS A 263 -31.40 4.44 2.85
C HIS A 263 -31.23 5.80 2.17
N GLY A 264 -30.46 6.71 2.76
CA GLY A 264 -30.14 8.01 2.18
C GLY A 264 -29.41 7.93 0.82
N LEU A 265 -28.64 6.84 0.59
CA LEU A 265 -28.02 6.60 -0.72
C LEU A 265 -29.01 6.15 -1.80
N GLY A 266 -30.24 5.79 -1.45
CA GLY A 266 -31.26 5.31 -2.38
C GLY A 266 -30.88 3.98 -3.07
N LYS A 267 -31.49 3.72 -4.25
CA LYS A 267 -31.21 2.52 -5.06
C LYS A 267 -29.80 2.61 -5.67
N ILE A 268 -29.22 1.45 -5.96
CA ILE A 268 -27.94 1.40 -6.69
C ILE A 268 -28.07 2.12 -8.03
N THR A 269 -27.15 3.01 -8.28
CA THR A 269 -27.16 3.80 -9.52
C THR A 269 -26.45 3.04 -10.65
N ARG A 270 -26.71 3.47 -11.91
CA ARG A 270 -26.04 2.88 -13.08
C ARG A 270 -24.51 3.07 -12.99
N ASP A 271 -24.07 4.22 -12.51
CA ASP A 271 -22.64 4.55 -12.41
C ASP A 271 -21.94 3.67 -11.36
N GLU A 272 -22.58 3.43 -10.21
CA GLU A 272 -22.10 2.48 -9.21
C GLU A 272 -22.01 1.05 -9.77
N ALA A 273 -23.07 0.61 -10.48
CA ALA A 273 -23.11 -0.74 -11.03
C ALA A 273 -22.06 -0.96 -12.12
N LEU A 274 -21.85 0.00 -13.03
CA LEU A 274 -20.87 -0.12 -14.11
C LEU A 274 -19.43 0.01 -13.60
N SER A 275 -19.15 0.94 -12.68
CA SER A 275 -17.83 1.03 -12.03
C SER A 275 -17.51 -0.26 -11.26
N GLY A 276 -18.50 -0.79 -10.54
CA GLY A 276 -18.37 -2.07 -9.84
C GLY A 276 -18.16 -3.25 -10.77
N LEU A 277 -18.85 -3.29 -11.92
CA LEU A 277 -18.69 -4.35 -12.92
C LEU A 277 -17.28 -4.34 -13.54
N VAL A 278 -16.80 -3.15 -13.96
CA VAL A 278 -15.44 -3.01 -14.53
C VAL A 278 -14.39 -3.46 -13.53
N PHE A 279 -14.53 -3.00 -12.28
CA PHE A 279 -13.63 -3.41 -11.22
C PHE A 279 -13.68 -4.90 -10.92
N PHE A 280 -14.89 -5.48 -10.81
CA PHE A 280 -15.08 -6.91 -10.59
C PHE A 280 -14.46 -7.75 -11.72
N MET A 281 -14.63 -7.34 -12.96
CA MET A 281 -13.98 -8.01 -14.10
C MET A 281 -12.46 -7.94 -14.00
N ALA A 282 -11.89 -6.78 -13.66
CA ALA A 282 -10.45 -6.66 -13.46
C ALA A 282 -9.95 -7.59 -12.33
N ALA A 283 -10.66 -7.63 -11.19
CA ALA A 283 -10.33 -8.50 -10.08
C ALA A 283 -10.38 -9.99 -10.47
N VAL A 284 -11.42 -10.40 -11.20
CA VAL A 284 -11.55 -11.80 -11.70
C VAL A 284 -10.39 -12.12 -12.66
N LEU A 285 -10.08 -11.22 -13.60
CA LEU A 285 -8.98 -11.42 -14.54
C LEU A 285 -7.62 -11.50 -13.85
N TRP A 286 -7.39 -10.73 -12.79
CA TRP A 286 -6.16 -10.83 -11.97
C TRP A 286 -6.08 -12.15 -11.24
N ILE A 287 -7.17 -12.57 -10.55
CA ILE A 287 -7.19 -13.79 -9.74
C ILE A 287 -7.09 -15.06 -10.60
N THR A 288 -7.63 -15.05 -11.80
CA THR A 288 -7.66 -16.23 -12.69
C THR A 288 -6.61 -16.16 -13.80
N GLY A 289 -5.74 -15.15 -13.79
CA GLY A 289 -4.79 -14.90 -14.88
C GLY A 289 -3.62 -15.84 -14.92
N SER A 290 -3.06 -16.17 -13.78
CA SER A 290 -1.86 -17.00 -13.65
C SER A 290 -2.20 -18.46 -13.36
N ASP A 291 -1.31 -19.36 -13.76
CA ASP A 291 -1.42 -20.77 -13.42
C ASP A 291 -1.31 -20.99 -11.91
N LEU A 292 -2.19 -21.81 -11.36
CA LEU A 292 -2.20 -22.20 -9.97
C LEU A 292 -1.72 -23.64 -9.83
N ARG A 293 -0.53 -23.84 -9.28
CA ARG A 293 0.01 -25.16 -8.97
C ARG A 293 -0.42 -25.58 -7.57
N LEU A 294 -1.32 -26.54 -7.47
CA LEU A 294 -1.81 -27.09 -6.21
C LEU A 294 -0.93 -28.24 -5.72
N SER A 295 -0.31 -28.99 -6.66
CA SER A 295 0.66 -30.05 -6.37
C SER A 295 1.60 -30.21 -7.57
N GLU A 296 2.58 -31.13 -7.48
CA GLU A 296 3.46 -31.47 -8.62
C GLU A 296 2.68 -31.99 -9.85
N THR A 297 1.50 -32.57 -9.63
CA THR A 297 0.68 -33.18 -10.66
C THR A 297 -0.57 -32.41 -11.04
N ILE A 298 -0.98 -31.42 -10.22
CA ILE A 298 -2.23 -30.68 -10.44
C ILE A 298 -1.90 -29.20 -10.65
N THR A 299 -2.09 -28.75 -11.90
CA THR A 299 -2.00 -27.34 -12.27
C THR A 299 -3.33 -26.91 -12.86
N ILE A 300 -3.91 -25.86 -12.30
CA ILE A 300 -5.07 -25.18 -12.87
C ILE A 300 -4.52 -24.04 -13.75
N HIS A 301 -4.70 -24.18 -15.06
CA HIS A 301 -4.23 -23.17 -16.01
C HIS A 301 -5.05 -21.90 -15.90
N GLY A 302 -4.35 -20.77 -15.82
CA GLY A 302 -4.96 -19.46 -15.90
C GLY A 302 -5.46 -19.16 -17.32
N TRP A 303 -6.31 -18.14 -17.47
CA TRP A 303 -6.81 -17.76 -18.79
C TRP A 303 -5.69 -17.32 -19.74
N ARG A 304 -4.58 -16.76 -19.23
CA ARG A 304 -3.44 -16.32 -20.05
C ARG A 304 -2.84 -17.52 -20.81
N THR A 305 -2.55 -18.58 -20.11
CA THR A 305 -2.03 -19.82 -20.68
C THR A 305 -3.07 -20.50 -21.56
N THR A 306 -4.33 -20.57 -21.11
CA THR A 306 -5.43 -21.22 -21.82
C THR A 306 -5.72 -20.59 -23.19
N PHE A 307 -5.62 -19.23 -23.29
CA PHE A 307 -5.89 -18.51 -24.53
C PHE A 307 -4.63 -18.10 -25.31
N GLY A 308 -3.42 -18.48 -24.85
CA GLY A 308 -2.16 -18.10 -25.49
C GLY A 308 -1.86 -16.59 -25.38
N LEU A 309 -2.35 -15.93 -24.34
CA LEU A 309 -2.18 -14.49 -24.08
C LEU A 309 -1.15 -14.24 -22.99
N GLU A 310 -0.05 -14.96 -23.00
CA GLU A 310 0.99 -14.92 -21.95
C GLU A 310 1.69 -13.55 -21.83
N MET A 311 1.67 -12.75 -22.91
CA MET A 311 2.17 -11.37 -22.86
C MET A 311 1.28 -10.40 -22.09
N ALA A 312 0.01 -10.76 -21.88
CA ALA A 312 -0.89 -9.92 -21.08
C ALA A 312 -0.57 -10.08 -19.60
N THR A 313 -0.22 -8.99 -18.94
CA THR A 313 0.19 -8.96 -17.53
C THR A 313 -0.91 -8.39 -16.66
N ASP A 314 -0.67 -8.35 -15.34
CA ASP A 314 -1.60 -7.70 -14.41
C ASP A 314 -1.72 -6.20 -14.69
N ALA A 315 -0.63 -5.56 -15.12
CA ALA A 315 -0.64 -4.15 -15.54
C ALA A 315 -1.47 -3.91 -16.80
N THR A 316 -1.43 -4.85 -17.76
CA THR A 316 -2.26 -4.78 -18.98
C THR A 316 -3.73 -4.74 -18.63
N ILE A 317 -4.17 -5.61 -17.71
CA ILE A 317 -5.57 -5.66 -17.23
C ILE A 317 -5.92 -4.34 -16.50
N ALA A 318 -5.04 -3.87 -15.62
CA ALA A 318 -5.25 -2.65 -14.85
C ALA A 318 -5.50 -1.44 -15.75
N ILE A 319 -4.62 -1.22 -16.74
CA ILE A 319 -4.71 -0.10 -17.68
C ILE A 319 -5.92 -0.25 -18.60
N ALA A 320 -6.19 -1.46 -19.12
CA ALA A 320 -7.36 -1.70 -19.97
C ALA A 320 -8.67 -1.40 -19.23
N ALA A 321 -8.82 -1.93 -18.00
CA ALA A 321 -10.00 -1.70 -17.19
C ALA A 321 -10.14 -0.23 -16.78
N ALA A 322 -9.04 0.44 -16.41
CA ALA A 322 -9.05 1.88 -16.14
C ALA A 322 -9.48 2.68 -17.38
N THR A 323 -8.98 2.33 -18.57
CA THR A 323 -9.35 2.99 -19.83
C THR A 323 -10.84 2.85 -20.12
N LEU A 324 -11.45 1.69 -19.83
CA LEU A 324 -12.90 1.51 -20.00
C LEU A 324 -13.71 2.52 -19.19
N LEU A 325 -13.26 2.91 -17.99
CA LEU A 325 -13.96 3.93 -17.20
C LEU A 325 -13.99 5.31 -17.85
N PHE A 326 -13.01 5.63 -18.70
CA PHE A 326 -13.00 6.87 -19.50
C PHE A 326 -13.90 6.81 -20.73
N LEU A 327 -14.35 5.62 -21.14
CA LEU A 327 -15.21 5.41 -22.31
C LEU A 327 -16.69 5.27 -21.93
N ILE A 328 -17.00 4.92 -20.69
CA ILE A 328 -18.36 4.67 -20.24
C ILE A 328 -19.00 6.01 -19.80
N PRO A 329 -20.12 6.46 -20.42
CA PRO A 329 -20.78 7.71 -20.04
C PRO A 329 -21.49 7.57 -18.69
N SER A 330 -21.30 8.58 -17.82
CA SER A 330 -22.02 8.71 -16.55
C SER A 330 -23.46 9.13 -16.80
N LYS A 331 -24.40 8.53 -16.05
CA LYS A 331 -25.81 8.96 -16.06
C LYS A 331 -26.08 10.03 -14.99
N GLN A 332 -25.30 10.03 -13.91
CA GLN A 332 -25.45 10.98 -12.82
C GLN A 332 -24.84 12.35 -13.15
N ARG A 333 -23.76 12.35 -13.95
CA ARG A 333 -23.02 13.55 -14.35
C ARG A 333 -23.16 13.71 -15.86
N GLN A 334 -24.20 14.45 -16.28
CA GLN A 334 -24.50 14.65 -17.71
C GLN A 334 -23.30 15.25 -18.45
N GLY A 335 -22.95 14.63 -19.59
CA GLY A 335 -21.81 15.05 -20.42
C GLY A 335 -20.44 14.56 -19.90
N GLU A 336 -20.41 13.73 -18.87
CA GLU A 336 -19.19 13.19 -18.32
C GLU A 336 -19.10 11.67 -18.48
N MET A 337 -17.86 11.16 -18.39
CA MET A 337 -17.59 9.72 -18.29
C MET A 337 -17.50 9.29 -16.83
N LEU A 338 -17.49 7.97 -16.54
CA LEU A 338 -17.34 7.45 -15.18
C LEU A 338 -16.04 7.92 -14.52
N LEU A 339 -14.97 8.05 -15.30
CA LEU A 339 -13.71 8.65 -14.87
C LEU A 339 -13.31 9.75 -15.84
N LYS A 340 -12.80 10.86 -15.32
CA LYS A 340 -12.24 11.99 -16.09
C LYS A 340 -10.76 12.15 -15.79
N TRP A 341 -10.01 12.71 -16.73
CA TRP A 341 -8.59 13.01 -16.52
C TRP A 341 -8.37 13.97 -15.33
N SER A 342 -9.27 14.90 -15.09
CA SER A 342 -9.19 15.78 -13.92
C SER A 342 -9.20 15.03 -12.58
N HIS A 343 -9.88 13.89 -12.49
CA HIS A 343 -9.85 13.04 -11.30
C HIS A 343 -8.46 12.34 -11.12
N VAL A 344 -7.80 12.06 -12.23
CA VAL A 344 -6.47 11.44 -12.25
C VAL A 344 -5.37 12.40 -11.77
N HIS A 345 -5.59 13.72 -11.86
CA HIS A 345 -4.66 14.71 -11.31
C HIS A 345 -4.49 14.58 -9.79
N SER A 346 -5.51 14.11 -9.09
CA SER A 346 -5.45 13.92 -7.63
C SER A 346 -4.70 12.65 -7.20
N LEU A 347 -4.30 11.80 -8.14
CA LEU A 347 -3.52 10.62 -7.84
C LEU A 347 -2.13 11.00 -7.31
N PRO A 348 -1.53 10.18 -6.44
CA PRO A 348 -0.23 10.45 -5.86
C PRO A 348 0.91 10.19 -6.85
N TRP A 349 1.03 11.00 -7.90
CA TRP A 349 2.06 10.89 -8.94
C TRP A 349 3.48 10.80 -8.38
N GLY A 350 3.74 11.51 -7.26
CA GLY A 350 5.02 11.46 -6.57
C GLY A 350 5.42 10.07 -6.11
N VAL A 351 4.45 9.20 -5.85
CA VAL A 351 4.69 7.81 -5.45
C VAL A 351 5.17 6.97 -6.63
N LEU A 352 4.64 7.20 -7.84
CA LEU A 352 5.13 6.52 -9.04
C LEU A 352 6.60 6.84 -9.30
N LEU A 353 7.00 8.11 -9.09
CA LEU A 353 8.39 8.51 -9.16
C LEU A 353 9.24 7.90 -8.04
N LEU A 354 8.66 7.77 -6.84
CA LEU A 354 9.34 7.12 -5.71
C LEU A 354 9.69 5.66 -6.02
N PHE A 355 8.77 4.91 -6.64
CA PHE A 355 9.06 3.55 -7.11
C PHE A 355 10.22 3.53 -8.11
N GLY A 356 10.15 4.38 -9.14
CA GLY A 356 11.22 4.48 -10.13
C GLY A 356 12.58 4.78 -9.50
N GLY A 357 12.63 5.72 -8.56
CA GLY A 357 13.83 6.07 -7.80
C GLY A 357 14.37 4.91 -6.96
N GLY A 358 13.48 4.18 -6.26
CA GLY A 358 13.85 2.99 -5.49
C GLY A 358 14.40 1.87 -6.37
N PHE A 359 13.73 1.57 -7.48
CA PHE A 359 14.21 0.56 -8.44
C PHE A 359 15.53 0.97 -9.11
N ALA A 360 15.70 2.26 -9.40
CA ALA A 360 16.98 2.77 -9.90
C ALA A 360 18.10 2.59 -8.88
N ILE A 361 17.84 2.85 -7.59
CA ILE A 361 18.80 2.57 -6.51
C ILE A 361 19.20 1.10 -6.52
N ALA A 362 18.26 0.17 -6.56
CA ALA A 362 18.53 -1.27 -6.59
C ALA A 362 19.36 -1.66 -7.82
N GLY A 363 19.04 -1.13 -9.02
CA GLY A 363 19.85 -1.31 -10.21
C GLY A 363 21.26 -0.72 -10.08
N GLY A 364 21.37 0.44 -9.44
CA GLY A 364 22.64 1.10 -9.14
C GLY A 364 23.52 0.29 -8.18
N PHE A 365 22.93 -0.35 -7.16
CA PHE A 365 23.62 -1.27 -6.25
C PHE A 365 24.32 -2.41 -7.03
N SER A 366 23.56 -3.07 -7.90
CA SER A 366 24.10 -4.17 -8.72
C SER A 366 25.16 -3.68 -9.70
N SER A 367 24.91 -2.57 -10.42
CA SER A 367 25.84 -2.04 -11.44
C SER A 367 27.12 -1.46 -10.87
N SER A 368 27.10 -0.98 -9.63
CA SER A 368 28.26 -0.41 -8.95
C SER A 368 29.07 -1.44 -8.15
N GLY A 369 28.56 -2.67 -7.96
CA GLY A 369 29.13 -3.67 -7.07
C GLY A 369 28.95 -3.37 -5.57
N LEU A 370 28.12 -2.37 -5.23
CA LEU A 370 27.84 -2.07 -3.81
C LEU A 370 27.09 -3.21 -3.14
N SER A 371 26.29 -3.98 -3.88
CA SER A 371 25.64 -5.19 -3.38
C SER A 371 26.63 -6.22 -2.82
N ASP A 372 27.78 -6.42 -3.50
CA ASP A 372 28.80 -7.38 -3.08
C ASP A 372 29.50 -6.91 -1.80
N VAL A 373 29.76 -5.60 -1.71
CA VAL A 373 30.37 -5.00 -0.52
C VAL A 373 29.44 -5.18 0.69
N VAL A 374 28.17 -4.83 0.54
CA VAL A 374 27.16 -5.01 1.62
C VAL A 374 26.97 -6.47 1.95
N GLY A 375 26.88 -7.35 0.96
CA GLY A 375 26.78 -8.80 1.14
C GLY A 375 27.98 -9.37 1.92
N SER A 376 29.20 -8.94 1.63
CA SER A 376 30.39 -9.37 2.34
C SER A 376 30.40 -8.93 3.81
N LEU A 377 29.88 -7.74 4.12
CA LEU A 377 29.71 -7.27 5.50
C LEU A 377 28.70 -8.11 6.27
N PHE A 378 27.56 -8.43 5.66
CA PHE A 378 26.56 -9.31 6.26
C PHE A 378 27.06 -10.74 6.45
N ALA A 379 27.86 -11.27 5.51
CA ALA A 379 28.47 -12.60 5.63
C ALA A 379 29.43 -12.72 6.82
N GLN A 380 30.05 -11.62 7.25
CA GLN A 380 30.91 -11.57 8.44
C GLN A 380 30.12 -11.50 9.76
N MET A 381 28.82 -11.12 9.68
CA MET A 381 27.95 -11.11 10.87
C MET A 381 27.47 -12.52 11.17
N THR A 382 28.01 -13.13 12.21
CA THR A 382 27.57 -14.43 12.69
C THR A 382 26.28 -14.29 13.47
N PHE A 383 25.14 -14.35 12.76
CA PHE A 383 23.85 -14.52 13.43
C PHE A 383 23.71 -15.96 13.93
N SER A 384 23.26 -16.13 15.16
CA SER A 384 23.08 -17.47 15.80
C SER A 384 22.01 -18.31 15.05
N SER A 385 21.11 -17.70 14.29
CA SER A 385 20.19 -18.38 13.37
C SER A 385 19.58 -17.38 12.36
N PRO A 386 19.11 -17.84 11.18
CA PRO A 386 18.35 -17.00 10.24
C PRO A 386 17.13 -16.32 10.87
N LEU A 387 16.48 -17.00 11.84
CA LEU A 387 15.33 -16.44 12.56
C LEU A 387 15.70 -15.17 13.35
N VAL A 388 16.86 -15.18 14.02
CA VAL A 388 17.34 -14.02 14.78
C VAL A 388 17.59 -12.83 13.84
N MET A 389 18.20 -13.08 12.69
CA MET A 389 18.39 -12.06 11.66
C MET A 389 17.06 -11.44 11.23
N VAL A 390 16.07 -12.27 10.89
CA VAL A 390 14.72 -11.80 10.50
C VAL A 390 14.09 -10.95 11.62
N VAL A 391 14.14 -11.40 12.88
CA VAL A 391 13.58 -10.65 14.01
C VAL A 391 14.28 -9.30 14.18
N VAL A 392 15.61 -9.25 14.10
CA VAL A 392 16.37 -8.00 14.21
C VAL A 392 15.97 -7.03 13.10
N VAL A 393 15.93 -7.49 11.85
CA VAL A 393 15.50 -6.67 10.70
C VAL A 393 14.07 -6.17 10.90
N CYS A 394 13.14 -7.02 11.29
CA CYS A 394 11.74 -6.61 11.55
C CYS A 394 11.64 -5.53 12.65
N VAL A 395 12.39 -5.70 13.76
CA VAL A 395 12.39 -4.70 14.85
C VAL A 395 12.96 -3.37 14.37
N VAL A 396 14.08 -3.39 13.65
CA VAL A 396 14.70 -2.16 13.12
C VAL A 396 13.75 -1.47 12.15
N LEU A 397 13.13 -2.21 11.22
CA LEU A 397 12.17 -1.66 10.27
C LEU A 397 10.94 -1.08 10.96
N THR A 398 10.37 -1.77 11.95
CA THR A 398 9.23 -1.27 12.72
C THR A 398 9.56 0.06 13.40
N LEU A 399 10.71 0.16 14.06
CA LEU A 399 11.13 1.40 14.69
C LEU A 399 11.39 2.52 13.67
N LEU A 400 11.93 2.18 12.50
CA LEU A 400 12.21 3.14 11.44
C LEU A 400 10.91 3.72 10.85
N THR A 401 9.89 2.88 10.64
CA THR A 401 8.59 3.31 10.08
C THR A 401 7.79 4.20 11.03
N GLU A 402 8.04 4.17 12.33
CA GLU A 402 7.42 5.12 13.28
C GLU A 402 7.89 6.57 13.06
N VAL A 403 9.05 6.76 12.44
CA VAL A 403 9.67 8.09 12.24
C VAL A 403 9.62 8.51 10.77
N THR A 404 9.40 7.56 9.86
CA THR A 404 9.41 7.79 8.40
C THR A 404 8.14 7.23 7.75
N SER A 405 7.90 7.54 6.47
CA SER A 405 6.78 6.92 5.76
C SER A 405 7.09 5.45 5.42
N ASN A 406 6.09 4.56 5.55
CA ASN A 406 6.23 3.13 5.21
C ASN A 406 6.82 2.92 3.82
N THR A 407 6.38 3.70 2.84
CA THR A 407 6.86 3.59 1.46
C THR A 407 8.32 4.04 1.31
N ALA A 408 8.72 5.13 1.96
CA ALA A 408 10.10 5.59 1.92
C ALA A 408 11.02 4.57 2.60
N THR A 409 10.63 4.03 3.75
CA THR A 409 11.39 2.98 4.46
C THR A 409 11.56 1.73 3.60
N THR A 410 10.48 1.25 2.96
CA THR A 410 10.54 0.04 2.12
C THR A 410 11.44 0.23 0.89
N ASN A 411 11.56 1.44 0.35
CA ASN A 411 12.49 1.73 -0.75
C ASN A 411 13.95 1.86 -0.29
N LEU A 412 14.21 2.10 1.00
CA LEU A 412 15.56 2.27 1.54
C LEU A 412 16.19 0.94 1.99
N VAL A 413 15.38 -0.05 2.31
CA VAL A 413 15.79 -1.35 2.85
C VAL A 413 15.69 -2.45 1.82
#